data_9bbdaaa48ae36b80d83eebf459e0b86b
#
_entry.id   9bbdaaa48ae36b80d83eebf459e0b86b
#
_cell.length_a   1.000
_cell.length_b   1.000
_cell.length_c   1.000
_cell.angle_alpha   90.00
_cell.angle_beta   90.00
_cell.angle_gamma   90.00
#
_symmetry.space_group_name_H-M   'P 1'
#
loop_
_entity.id
_entity.type
_entity.pdbx_description
1 polymer ?
#
loop_
_entity_poly.entity_id
_entity_poly.type
_entity_poly.pdbx_seq_one_letter_code
_entity_poly.pdbx_strand_id
1 'polypeptide(L)'
;MKKNLGYLAASFLGSLIAIAVMLKIDINDDKKQLEIEGLRAQHQSTNQQVSYSLPSQAVDFTDAAQLTVDAVVHVKTTFELNDGYYTFDPIRHFFFGDGVYEKPPRIGAGAGSGVIISEDGYIVTNNHVIDGASKVEIAMNNNKVYTAEIIGQDPSSDLALLKIEDNSLPKIEFGNSDNVKIGEWVLAVGNPFNLESTVTAGIVSAKGRDINILANGPNGFNAVESFIQTDAAVN
;
A
#
# COMPACT_ATOMS: atom_id res chain seq x y z
N MET A 1 -28.44 93.36 -25.90
CA MET A 1 -27.55 92.46 -26.70
C MET A 1 -26.35 91.93 -25.89
N LYS A 2 -25.84 92.55 -24.85
CA LYS A 2 -24.64 92.11 -24.12
C LYS A 2 -24.84 90.87 -23.19
N LYS A 3 -26.05 90.54 -22.76
CA LYS A 3 -26.31 89.36 -21.86
C LYS A 3 -26.29 88.05 -22.60
N ASN A 4 -26.69 87.98 -23.86
CA ASN A 4 -26.76 86.68 -24.59
C ASN A 4 -25.40 86.21 -25.09
N LEU A 5 -24.39 87.11 -25.21
CA LEU A 5 -23.03 86.74 -25.60
C LEU A 5 -22.31 85.93 -24.48
N GLY A 6 -22.64 86.21 -23.18
CA GLY A 6 -22.10 85.52 -22.06
C GLY A 6 -22.56 84.05 -21.96
N TYR A 7 -23.80 83.77 -22.29
CA TYR A 7 -24.34 82.39 -22.28
C TYR A 7 -23.80 81.56 -23.45
N LEU A 8 -23.55 82.20 -24.63
CA LEU A 8 -22.90 81.49 -25.73
C LEU A 8 -21.44 81.15 -25.43
N ALA A 9 -20.71 82.07 -24.79
CA ALA A 9 -19.35 81.78 -24.36
C ALA A 9 -19.25 80.68 -23.30
N ALA A 10 -20.19 80.68 -22.34
CA ALA A 10 -20.25 79.67 -21.30
C ALA A 10 -20.60 78.23 -21.82
N SER A 11 -21.53 78.18 -22.83
CA SER A 11 -21.89 76.91 -23.46
C SER A 11 -20.72 76.35 -24.31
N PHE A 12 -19.99 77.19 -24.96
CA PHE A 12 -18.80 76.78 -25.71
C PHE A 12 -17.65 76.30 -24.84
N LEU A 13 -17.45 76.90 -23.67
CA LEU A 13 -16.47 76.51 -22.72
C LEU A 13 -16.86 75.15 -22.06
N GLY A 14 -18.12 74.95 -21.78
CA GLY A 14 -18.65 73.70 -21.22
C GLY A 14 -18.48 72.50 -22.18
N SER A 15 -18.75 72.70 -23.47
CA SER A 15 -18.56 71.69 -24.52
C SER A 15 -17.09 71.30 -24.69
N LEU A 16 -16.18 72.28 -24.63
CA LEU A 16 -14.72 72.04 -24.73
C LEU A 16 -14.19 71.25 -23.54
N ILE A 17 -14.69 71.54 -22.35
CA ILE A 17 -14.33 70.78 -21.15
C ILE A 17 -14.87 69.32 -21.23
N ALA A 18 -16.10 69.16 -21.71
CA ALA A 18 -16.68 67.82 -21.87
C ALA A 18 -15.89 66.94 -22.86
N ILE A 19 -15.50 67.52 -23.98
CA ILE A 19 -14.66 66.85 -25.00
C ILE A 19 -13.28 66.51 -24.42
N ALA A 20 -12.64 67.43 -23.68
CA ALA A 20 -11.35 67.16 -23.04
C ALA A 20 -11.41 66.03 -21.96
N VAL A 21 -12.52 65.98 -21.27
CA VAL A 21 -12.76 64.86 -20.29
C VAL A 21 -13.01 63.55 -21.01
N MET A 22 -13.78 63.53 -22.10
CA MET A 22 -13.99 62.32 -22.89
C MET A 22 -12.70 61.82 -23.53
N LEU A 23 -11.89 62.69 -24.10
CA LEU A 23 -10.58 62.30 -24.64
C LEU A 23 -9.61 61.76 -23.57
N LYS A 24 -9.65 62.27 -22.35
CA LYS A 24 -8.85 61.73 -21.25
C LYS A 24 -9.33 60.34 -20.79
N ILE A 25 -10.62 60.05 -20.84
CA ILE A 25 -11.19 58.77 -20.51
C ILE A 25 -10.76 57.72 -21.55
N ASP A 26 -10.89 58.03 -22.86
CA ASP A 26 -10.47 57.12 -23.94
C ASP A 26 -8.98 56.78 -23.86
N ILE A 27 -8.10 57.76 -23.61
CA ILE A 27 -6.65 57.52 -23.49
C ILE A 27 -6.32 56.66 -22.26
N ASN A 28 -7.10 56.72 -21.20
CA ASN A 28 -6.90 55.91 -20.01
C ASN A 28 -7.37 54.45 -20.20
N ASP A 29 -8.42 54.22 -20.94
CA ASP A 29 -8.91 52.86 -21.25
C ASP A 29 -7.96 52.12 -22.19
N ASP A 30 -7.40 52.79 -23.19
CA ASP A 30 -6.38 52.23 -24.10
C ASP A 30 -5.10 51.85 -23.35
N LYS A 31 -4.64 52.65 -22.39
CA LYS A 31 -3.50 52.30 -21.55
C LYS A 31 -3.76 51.08 -20.66
N LYS A 32 -4.96 50.94 -20.09
CA LYS A 32 -5.35 49.80 -19.30
C LYS A 32 -5.45 48.51 -20.13
N GLN A 33 -5.95 48.59 -21.36
CA GLN A 33 -6.00 47.46 -22.28
C GLN A 33 -4.60 46.99 -22.68
N LEU A 34 -3.68 47.86 -22.97
CA LEU A 34 -2.29 47.53 -23.29
C LEU A 34 -1.55 46.87 -22.09
N GLU A 35 -1.84 47.31 -20.87
CA GLU A 35 -1.26 46.73 -19.67
C GLU A 35 -1.80 45.31 -19.40
N ILE A 36 -3.10 45.08 -19.63
CA ILE A 36 -3.76 43.77 -19.50
C ILE A 36 -3.27 42.80 -20.60
N GLU A 37 -3.07 43.25 -21.82
CA GLU A 37 -2.50 42.43 -22.91
C GLU A 37 -1.05 42.09 -22.64
N GLY A 38 -0.26 43.02 -22.12
CA GLY A 38 1.12 42.76 -21.69
C GLY A 38 1.21 41.70 -20.59
N LEU A 39 0.33 41.72 -19.57
CA LEU A 39 0.25 40.73 -18.52
C LEU A 39 -0.24 39.37 -19.04
N ARG A 40 -1.17 39.35 -20.01
CA ARG A 40 -1.63 38.08 -20.64
C ARG A 40 -0.55 37.44 -21.50
N ALA A 41 0.23 38.24 -22.24
CA ALA A 41 1.36 37.73 -23.02
C ALA A 41 2.46 37.15 -22.13
N GLN A 42 2.69 37.74 -20.97
CA GLN A 42 3.67 37.25 -19.99
C GLN A 42 3.22 35.94 -19.33
N HIS A 43 1.90 35.70 -19.16
CA HIS A 43 1.35 34.46 -18.64
C HIS A 43 1.29 33.32 -19.67
N GLN A 44 1.24 33.64 -20.98
CA GLN A 44 1.23 32.63 -22.05
C GLN A 44 2.61 32.02 -22.32
N SER A 45 3.68 32.69 -21.92
CA SER A 45 5.06 32.21 -22.19
C SER A 45 5.57 31.16 -21.16
N THR A 46 4.79 30.82 -20.14
CA THR A 46 5.17 29.79 -19.12
C THR A 46 4.43 28.48 -19.25
N ASN A 47 3.65 28.26 -20.30
CA ASN A 47 3.22 26.90 -20.64
C ASN A 47 4.41 26.15 -21.27
N GLN A 48 5.43 25.81 -20.45
CA GLN A 48 6.26 24.66 -20.76
C GLN A 48 5.32 23.45 -20.80
N GLN A 49 4.90 23.09 -22.02
CA GLN A 49 4.37 21.74 -22.22
C GLN A 49 5.49 20.79 -21.85
N VAL A 50 5.43 20.28 -20.61
CA VAL A 50 6.20 19.12 -20.23
C VAL A 50 5.64 18.00 -21.10
N SER A 51 6.29 17.74 -22.22
CA SER A 51 6.00 16.58 -23.05
C SER A 51 6.42 15.37 -22.26
N TYR A 52 5.51 14.83 -21.45
CA TYR A 52 5.64 13.46 -20.96
C TYR A 52 5.48 12.55 -22.18
N SER A 53 6.59 12.10 -22.72
CA SER A 53 6.55 10.91 -23.55
C SER A 53 6.18 9.76 -22.59
N LEU A 54 4.89 9.43 -22.51
CA LEU A 54 4.45 8.18 -21.90
C LEU A 54 5.24 7.07 -22.59
N PRO A 55 5.85 6.14 -21.85
CA PRO A 55 6.44 4.97 -22.46
C PRO A 55 5.34 4.32 -23.32
N SER A 56 5.63 4.05 -24.58
CA SER A 56 4.66 3.57 -25.57
C SER A 56 4.20 2.13 -25.30
N GLN A 57 4.67 1.50 -24.24
CA GLN A 57 4.23 0.19 -23.77
C GLN A 57 3.55 0.35 -22.40
N ALA A 58 2.29 -0.10 -22.34
CA ALA A 58 1.63 -0.33 -21.06
C ALA A 58 2.49 -1.33 -20.25
N VAL A 59 2.60 -1.10 -18.95
CA VAL A 59 3.30 -2.05 -18.07
C VAL A 59 2.48 -3.34 -18.04
N ASP A 60 3.08 -4.44 -18.50
CA ASP A 60 2.47 -5.77 -18.43
C ASP A 60 3.11 -6.54 -17.28
N PHE A 61 2.30 -6.99 -16.35
CA PHE A 61 2.72 -7.74 -15.18
C PHE A 61 2.55 -9.25 -15.31
N THR A 62 2.04 -9.73 -16.45
CA THR A 62 1.67 -11.13 -16.64
C THR A 62 2.87 -12.05 -16.43
N ASP A 63 4.02 -11.74 -17.02
CA ASP A 63 5.23 -12.57 -16.89
C ASP A 63 5.73 -12.59 -15.43
N ALA A 64 5.78 -11.43 -14.76
CA ALA A 64 6.19 -11.33 -13.37
C ALA A 64 5.23 -12.09 -12.43
N ALA A 65 3.91 -12.01 -12.69
CA ALA A 65 2.92 -12.76 -11.93
C ALA A 65 3.08 -14.27 -12.13
N GLN A 66 3.25 -14.75 -13.37
CA GLN A 66 3.45 -16.17 -13.67
C GLN A 66 4.69 -16.75 -12.99
N LEU A 67 5.78 -16.00 -12.97
CA LEU A 67 7.04 -16.43 -12.32
C LEU A 67 6.89 -16.54 -10.79
N THR A 68 6.00 -15.78 -10.18
CA THR A 68 5.93 -15.66 -8.73
C THR A 68 4.80 -16.48 -8.10
N VAL A 69 3.68 -16.63 -8.78
CA VAL A 69 2.46 -17.28 -8.25
C VAL A 69 2.73 -18.71 -7.78
N ASP A 70 3.50 -19.51 -8.53
CA ASP A 70 3.76 -20.91 -8.17
C ASP A 70 4.76 -21.07 -7.00
N ALA A 71 5.54 -20.04 -6.72
CA ALA A 71 6.48 -20.02 -5.60
C ALA A 71 5.89 -19.42 -4.31
N VAL A 72 4.69 -18.83 -4.38
CA VAL A 72 3.95 -18.35 -3.21
C VAL A 72 2.96 -19.42 -2.76
N VAL A 73 3.03 -19.79 -1.49
CA VAL A 73 2.30 -20.90 -0.91
C VAL A 73 1.40 -20.44 0.23
N HIS A 74 0.39 -21.24 0.51
CA HIS A 74 -0.46 -21.06 1.67
C HIS A 74 0.13 -21.80 2.89
N VAL A 75 0.34 -21.08 3.98
CA VAL A 75 0.82 -21.60 5.25
C VAL A 75 -0.37 -21.80 6.16
N LYS A 76 -0.65 -23.06 6.53
CA LYS A 76 -1.70 -23.44 7.51
C LYS A 76 -1.06 -23.81 8.82
N THR A 77 -1.59 -23.27 9.91
CA THR A 77 -1.11 -23.57 11.25
C THR A 77 -2.23 -24.13 12.11
N THR A 78 -1.87 -25.06 12.96
CA THR A 78 -2.76 -25.65 13.95
C THR A 78 -2.21 -25.36 15.33
N PHE A 79 -3.07 -24.88 16.23
CA PHE A 79 -2.73 -24.56 17.61
C PHE A 79 -3.50 -25.47 18.55
N GLU A 80 -2.83 -26.10 19.52
CA GLU A 80 -3.47 -26.80 20.60
C GLU A 80 -3.70 -25.85 21.77
N LEU A 81 -4.92 -25.36 21.90
CA LEU A 81 -5.32 -24.51 23.02
C LEU A 81 -5.61 -25.44 24.23
N ASN A 82 -4.62 -25.67 25.03
CA ASN A 82 -4.78 -26.36 26.36
C ASN A 82 -5.36 -25.35 27.34
N ASP A 83 -6.64 -25.02 27.17
CA ASP A 83 -7.41 -24.35 28.21
C ASP A 83 -7.65 -25.35 29.33
N GLY A 84 -6.74 -25.46 30.28
CA GLY A 84 -6.85 -26.28 31.50
C GLY A 84 -7.93 -25.76 32.46
N TYR A 85 -9.07 -25.38 31.96
CA TYR A 85 -10.26 -25.05 32.75
C TYR A 85 -11.08 -26.30 32.99
N TYR A 86 -11.03 -26.78 34.20
CA TYR A 86 -12.00 -27.75 34.71
C TYR A 86 -13.37 -27.08 34.71
N THR A 87 -14.25 -27.46 33.81
CA THR A 87 -15.63 -26.98 33.82
C THR A 87 -16.44 -27.87 34.74
N PHE A 88 -16.93 -27.27 35.83
CA PHE A 88 -17.91 -27.93 36.69
C PHE A 88 -19.27 -27.84 36.00
N ASP A 89 -19.82 -28.98 35.55
CA ASP A 89 -21.17 -29.08 35.02
C ASP A 89 -22.11 -29.55 36.17
N PRO A 90 -22.93 -28.65 36.73
CA PRO A 90 -23.79 -28.97 37.86
C PRO A 90 -24.81 -30.07 37.55
N ILE A 91 -25.29 -30.16 36.31
CA ILE A 91 -26.30 -31.15 35.90
C ILE A 91 -25.65 -32.53 35.82
N ARG A 92 -24.47 -32.58 35.26
CA ARG A 92 -23.75 -33.84 35.09
C ARG A 92 -23.20 -34.36 36.43
N HIS A 93 -22.76 -33.46 37.31
CA HIS A 93 -22.36 -33.78 38.67
C HIS A 93 -23.53 -34.42 39.48
N PHE A 94 -24.75 -33.87 39.29
CA PHE A 94 -25.94 -34.39 39.98
C PHE A 94 -26.34 -35.77 39.49
N PHE A 95 -26.20 -36.13 38.22
CA PHE A 95 -26.62 -37.44 37.67
C PHE A 95 -25.55 -38.50 37.65
N PHE A 96 -24.26 -38.17 37.63
CA PHE A 96 -23.18 -39.13 37.39
C PHE A 96 -22.04 -39.11 38.43
N GLY A 97 -22.12 -38.25 39.45
CA GLY A 97 -21.08 -38.14 40.48
C GLY A 97 -19.85 -37.35 39.99
N ASP A 98 -18.79 -37.24 40.82
CA ASP A 98 -17.58 -36.46 40.57
C ASP A 98 -16.98 -36.62 39.16
N GLY A 99 -17.46 -35.82 38.27
CA GLY A 99 -16.96 -35.71 36.91
C GLY A 99 -16.21 -34.39 36.71
N VAL A 100 -14.96 -34.36 37.14
CA VAL A 100 -14.01 -33.38 36.58
C VAL A 100 -13.69 -33.89 35.18
N TYR A 101 -14.23 -33.20 34.17
CA TYR A 101 -13.95 -33.54 32.76
C TYR A 101 -12.81 -32.68 32.26
N GLU A 102 -11.75 -33.30 31.77
CA GLU A 102 -10.84 -32.68 30.85
C GLU A 102 -11.63 -32.32 29.59
N LYS A 103 -11.77 -31.02 29.34
CA LYS A 103 -12.34 -30.56 28.09
C LYS A 103 -11.39 -30.96 26.96
N PRO A 104 -11.89 -31.56 25.88
CA PRO A 104 -11.00 -31.88 24.76
C PRO A 104 -10.25 -30.62 24.32
N PRO A 105 -8.96 -30.70 23.94
CA PRO A 105 -8.17 -29.59 23.55
C PRO A 105 -8.91 -28.86 22.40
N ARG A 106 -9.03 -27.54 22.52
CA ARG A 106 -9.57 -26.73 21.44
C ARG A 106 -8.48 -26.58 20.39
N ILE A 107 -8.78 -26.98 19.18
CA ILE A 107 -7.90 -26.79 18.04
C ILE A 107 -8.21 -25.41 17.43
N GLY A 108 -7.24 -24.50 17.47
CA GLY A 108 -7.24 -23.27 16.71
C GLY A 108 -6.58 -23.48 15.35
N ALA A 109 -6.98 -22.74 14.37
CA ALA A 109 -6.34 -22.71 13.06
C ALA A 109 -5.91 -21.28 12.73
N GLY A 110 -4.73 -21.14 12.14
CA GLY A 110 -4.22 -19.89 11.55
C GLY A 110 -3.84 -20.11 10.10
N ALA A 111 -3.70 -19.02 9.38
CA ALA A 111 -3.32 -19.05 7.98
C ALA A 111 -2.48 -17.82 7.62
N GLY A 112 -1.58 -17.99 6.65
CA GLY A 112 -0.76 -16.94 6.08
C GLY A 112 -0.20 -17.34 4.74
N SER A 113 0.69 -16.53 4.21
CA SER A 113 1.43 -16.82 2.98
C SER A 113 2.89 -17.11 3.29
N GLY A 114 3.53 -17.90 2.46
CA GLY A 114 4.97 -18.15 2.49
C GLY A 114 5.54 -18.08 1.08
N VAL A 115 6.86 -17.92 0.98
CA VAL A 115 7.58 -17.84 -0.28
C VAL A 115 8.66 -18.92 -0.32
N ILE A 116 8.65 -19.76 -1.36
CA ILE A 116 9.69 -20.75 -1.60
C ILE A 116 10.93 -20.02 -2.11
N ILE A 117 12.05 -20.18 -1.41
CA ILE A 117 13.33 -19.51 -1.71
C ILE A 117 14.39 -20.47 -2.24
N SER A 118 14.13 -21.78 -2.20
CA SER A 118 15.05 -22.79 -2.72
C SER A 118 14.33 -23.99 -3.31
N GLU A 119 14.92 -24.64 -4.28
CA GLU A 119 14.36 -25.81 -4.98
C GLU A 119 14.18 -27.03 -4.08
N ASP A 120 14.96 -27.11 -3.02
CA ASP A 120 14.93 -28.19 -2.02
C ASP A 120 13.94 -27.95 -0.87
N GLY A 121 13.15 -26.85 -0.91
CA GLY A 121 11.98 -26.69 -0.03
C GLY A 121 12.14 -25.76 1.16
N TYR A 122 13.09 -24.82 1.14
CA TYR A 122 13.10 -23.76 2.13
C TYR A 122 12.04 -22.68 1.79
N ILE A 123 11.29 -22.28 2.80
CA ILE A 123 10.17 -21.33 2.69
C ILE A 123 10.32 -20.27 3.76
N VAL A 124 10.20 -19.01 3.37
CA VAL A 124 10.13 -17.87 4.30
C VAL A 124 8.67 -17.48 4.51
N THR A 125 8.30 -17.27 5.77
CA THR A 125 7.00 -16.73 6.17
C THR A 125 7.18 -15.78 7.35
N ASN A 126 6.10 -15.16 7.82
CA ASN A 126 6.14 -14.33 9.02
C ASN A 126 6.13 -15.18 10.29
N ASN A 127 6.86 -14.75 11.31
CA ASN A 127 6.92 -15.44 12.59
C ASN A 127 5.55 -15.52 13.25
N HIS A 128 4.76 -14.43 13.24
CA HIS A 128 3.45 -14.41 13.86
C HIS A 128 2.46 -15.40 13.24
N VAL A 129 2.68 -15.89 12.01
CA VAL A 129 1.86 -16.91 11.36
C VAL A 129 2.04 -18.28 12.02
N ILE A 130 3.25 -18.57 12.51
CA ILE A 130 3.62 -19.90 13.02
C ILE A 130 3.92 -19.93 14.54
N ASP A 131 3.93 -18.79 15.19
CA ASP A 131 4.25 -18.68 16.61
C ASP A 131 3.27 -19.46 17.47
N GLY A 132 3.78 -20.39 18.26
CA GLY A 132 2.97 -21.29 19.11
C GLY A 132 2.21 -22.39 18.34
N ALA A 133 2.43 -22.55 17.02
CA ALA A 133 1.78 -23.62 16.25
C ALA A 133 2.29 -25.01 16.67
N SER A 134 1.36 -25.95 16.90
CA SER A 134 1.68 -27.37 17.12
C SER A 134 1.96 -28.11 15.80
N LYS A 135 1.44 -27.61 14.68
CA LYS A 135 1.63 -28.16 13.35
C LYS A 135 1.60 -27.05 12.30
N VAL A 136 2.53 -27.14 11.35
CA VAL A 136 2.57 -26.26 10.16
C VAL A 136 2.42 -27.12 8.91
N GLU A 137 1.51 -26.74 8.02
CA GLU A 137 1.29 -27.38 6.73
C GLU A 137 1.39 -26.33 5.61
N ILE A 138 2.01 -26.73 4.52
CA ILE A 138 2.17 -25.90 3.31
C ILE A 138 1.26 -26.48 2.24
N ALA A 139 0.33 -25.65 1.75
CA ALA A 139 -0.47 -25.99 0.59
C ALA A 139 0.02 -25.19 -0.63
N MET A 140 0.32 -25.91 -1.68
CA MET A 140 0.78 -25.35 -2.95
C MET A 140 -0.38 -25.12 -3.90
N ASN A 141 -0.20 -24.26 -4.91
CA ASN A 141 -1.22 -23.99 -5.94
C ASN A 141 -1.66 -25.23 -6.73
N ASN A 142 -0.84 -26.28 -6.81
CA ASN A 142 -1.19 -27.56 -7.42
C ASN A 142 -1.95 -28.51 -6.46
N ASN A 143 -2.45 -28.01 -5.36
CA ASN A 143 -3.15 -28.76 -4.30
C ASN A 143 -2.31 -29.82 -3.54
N LYS A 144 -1.00 -29.86 -3.75
CA LYS A 144 -0.14 -30.68 -2.88
C LYS A 144 -0.02 -30.03 -1.51
N VAL A 145 -0.07 -30.87 -0.48
CA VAL A 145 0.07 -30.43 0.91
C VAL A 145 1.27 -31.16 1.55
N TYR A 146 2.13 -30.38 2.20
CA TYR A 146 3.30 -30.88 2.90
C TYR A 146 3.24 -30.49 4.37
N THR A 147 3.74 -31.37 5.25
CA THR A 147 4.06 -30.95 6.62
C THR A 147 5.40 -30.24 6.60
N ALA A 148 5.46 -29.05 7.20
CA ALA A 148 6.68 -28.28 7.28
C ALA A 148 7.36 -28.41 8.65
N GLU A 149 8.70 -28.46 8.62
CA GLU A 149 9.55 -28.32 9.80
C GLU A 149 9.90 -26.84 10.00
N ILE A 150 9.89 -26.36 11.24
CA ILE A 150 10.32 -25.02 11.60
C ILE A 150 11.85 -25.08 11.82
N ILE A 151 12.61 -24.47 10.90
CA ILE A 151 14.07 -24.44 10.97
C ILE A 151 14.57 -23.29 11.85
N GLY A 152 13.88 -22.15 11.82
CA GLY A 152 14.25 -21.01 12.63
C GLY A 152 13.15 -19.96 12.68
N GLN A 153 13.21 -19.16 13.74
CA GLN A 153 12.27 -18.08 14.01
C GLN A 153 13.04 -16.85 14.51
N ASP A 154 12.64 -15.70 14.05
CA ASP A 154 13.13 -14.43 14.55
C ASP A 154 11.94 -13.48 14.82
N PRO A 155 11.44 -13.45 16.08
CA PRO A 155 10.37 -12.55 16.47
C PRO A 155 10.72 -11.06 16.34
N SER A 156 12.02 -10.71 16.31
CA SER A 156 12.46 -9.31 16.24
C SER A 156 12.29 -8.71 14.85
N SER A 157 12.35 -9.53 13.82
CA SER A 157 12.11 -9.14 12.41
C SER A 157 10.77 -9.66 11.88
N ASP A 158 10.03 -10.44 12.69
CA ASP A 158 8.82 -11.15 12.28
C ASP A 158 9.06 -12.12 11.10
N LEU A 159 10.21 -12.81 11.09
CA LEU A 159 10.56 -13.78 10.07
C LEU A 159 10.63 -15.19 10.62
N ALA A 160 10.25 -16.17 9.80
CA ALA A 160 10.43 -17.59 10.09
C ALA A 160 10.87 -18.34 8.84
N LEU A 161 11.70 -19.36 9.04
CA LEU A 161 12.19 -20.26 8.02
C LEU A 161 11.59 -21.66 8.24
N LEU A 162 10.93 -22.16 7.21
CA LEU A 162 10.32 -23.48 7.17
C LEU A 162 11.04 -24.37 6.16
N LYS A 163 10.88 -25.69 6.31
CA LYS A 163 11.41 -26.70 5.38
C LYS A 163 10.33 -27.74 5.08
N ILE A 164 10.15 -28.02 3.79
CA ILE A 164 9.38 -29.16 3.31
C ILE A 164 10.24 -30.12 2.54
N GLU A 165 9.88 -31.39 2.52
CA GLU A 165 10.62 -32.43 1.80
C GLU A 165 10.07 -32.58 0.37
N ASP A 166 10.67 -31.84 -0.57
CA ASP A 166 10.48 -32.00 -2.01
C ASP A 166 11.75 -31.48 -2.73
N ASN A 167 11.85 -31.76 -4.02
CA ASN A 167 12.94 -31.30 -4.87
C ASN A 167 12.35 -30.71 -6.16
N SER A 168 13.08 -29.81 -6.78
CA SER A 168 12.66 -29.12 -8.02
C SER A 168 11.41 -28.25 -7.83
N LEU A 169 11.29 -27.61 -6.68
CA LEU A 169 10.24 -26.65 -6.39
C LEU A 169 10.48 -25.32 -7.12
N PRO A 170 9.42 -24.64 -7.56
CA PRO A 170 9.53 -23.26 -8.04
C PRO A 170 10.03 -22.37 -6.90
N LYS A 171 10.95 -21.47 -7.20
CA LYS A 171 11.53 -20.55 -6.20
C LYS A 171 11.55 -19.13 -6.72
N ILE A 172 11.62 -18.18 -5.80
CA ILE A 172 11.88 -16.76 -6.09
C ILE A 172 13.29 -16.42 -5.63
N GLU A 173 14.01 -15.67 -6.46
CA GLU A 173 15.33 -15.15 -6.11
C GLU A 173 15.21 -13.83 -5.36
N PHE A 174 16.11 -13.62 -4.39
CA PHE A 174 16.18 -12.37 -3.66
C PHE A 174 16.71 -11.24 -4.55
N GLY A 175 15.96 -10.15 -4.59
CA GLY A 175 16.44 -8.89 -5.15
C GLY A 175 17.21 -8.06 -4.11
N ASN A 176 17.85 -7.00 -4.60
CA ASN A 176 18.50 -6.02 -3.73
C ASN A 176 17.55 -4.84 -3.46
N SER A 177 16.97 -4.79 -2.26
CA SER A 177 16.03 -3.74 -1.84
C SER A 177 16.66 -2.34 -1.78
N ASP A 178 17.99 -2.22 -1.68
CA ASP A 178 18.66 -0.92 -1.70
C ASP A 178 18.54 -0.23 -3.05
N ASN A 179 18.46 -1.00 -4.13
CA ASN A 179 18.36 -0.50 -5.49
C ASN A 179 16.93 -0.04 -5.86
N VAL A 180 15.92 -0.47 -5.11
CA VAL A 180 14.52 -0.13 -5.35
C VAL A 180 14.29 1.36 -5.14
N LYS A 181 13.55 2.02 -6.05
CA LYS A 181 13.28 3.46 -6.02
C LYS A 181 11.80 3.75 -5.74
N ILE A 182 11.53 4.83 -5.07
CA ILE A 182 10.16 5.34 -4.88
C ILE A 182 9.56 5.63 -6.26
N GLY A 183 8.33 5.15 -6.48
CA GLY A 183 7.62 5.25 -7.76
C GLY A 183 7.83 4.06 -8.70
N GLU A 184 8.72 3.10 -8.40
CA GLU A 184 8.84 1.85 -9.16
C GLU A 184 7.61 0.97 -8.95
N TRP A 185 7.19 0.28 -10.02
CA TRP A 185 6.11 -0.70 -9.96
C TRP A 185 6.53 -1.93 -9.16
N VAL A 186 5.61 -2.41 -8.34
CA VAL A 186 5.77 -3.64 -7.55
C VAL A 186 4.51 -4.48 -7.61
N LEU A 187 4.68 -5.79 -7.43
CA LEU A 187 3.59 -6.73 -7.22
C LEU A 187 3.61 -7.21 -5.77
N ALA A 188 2.44 -7.32 -5.17
CA ALA A 188 2.24 -8.09 -3.95
C ALA A 188 1.53 -9.39 -4.34
N VAL A 189 2.12 -10.52 -3.93
CA VAL A 189 1.60 -11.85 -4.23
C VAL A 189 1.39 -12.59 -2.91
N GLY A 190 0.21 -13.14 -2.70
CA GLY A 190 -0.14 -13.88 -1.49
C GLY A 190 -1.13 -15.00 -1.78
N ASN A 191 -1.23 -15.95 -0.84
CA ASN A 191 -2.20 -17.05 -0.87
C ASN A 191 -2.85 -17.24 0.52
N PRO A 192 -3.60 -16.25 1.03
CA PRO A 192 -4.09 -16.27 2.40
C PRO A 192 -5.23 -17.27 2.64
N PHE A 193 -5.96 -17.72 1.63
CA PHE A 193 -7.20 -18.50 1.79
C PHE A 193 -7.16 -19.90 1.20
N ASN A 194 -5.98 -20.39 0.78
CA ASN A 194 -5.83 -21.70 0.11
C ASN A 194 -6.76 -21.91 -1.10
N LEU A 195 -6.97 -20.82 -1.84
CA LEU A 195 -7.69 -20.82 -3.13
C LEU A 195 -6.65 -20.71 -4.24
N GLU A 196 -6.68 -19.61 -4.97
CA GLU A 196 -5.65 -19.26 -5.94
C GLU A 196 -4.79 -18.11 -5.38
N SER A 197 -3.51 -18.07 -5.75
CA SER A 197 -2.65 -16.94 -5.39
C SER A 197 -3.22 -15.65 -5.94
N THR A 198 -3.31 -14.65 -5.09
CA THR A 198 -3.77 -13.31 -5.45
C THR A 198 -2.58 -12.42 -5.78
N VAL A 199 -2.69 -11.70 -6.89
CA VAL A 199 -1.67 -10.75 -7.34
C VAL A 199 -2.28 -9.35 -7.37
N THR A 200 -1.62 -8.40 -6.73
CA THR A 200 -1.99 -6.99 -6.77
C THR A 200 -0.78 -6.17 -7.22
N ALA A 201 -1.03 -5.05 -7.90
CA ALA A 201 0.02 -4.16 -8.38
C ALA A 201 -0.10 -2.79 -7.73
N GLY A 202 1.03 -2.16 -7.48
CA GLY A 202 1.14 -0.82 -6.94
C GLY A 202 2.54 -0.27 -7.16
N ILE A 203 2.89 0.80 -6.47
CA ILE A 203 4.22 1.40 -6.53
C ILE A 203 4.90 1.38 -5.18
N VAL A 204 6.20 1.53 -5.18
CA VAL A 204 6.95 1.82 -3.96
C VAL A 204 6.61 3.23 -3.51
N SER A 205 5.88 3.37 -2.41
CA SER A 205 5.45 4.65 -1.86
C SER A 205 6.50 5.28 -0.95
N ALA A 206 7.25 4.46 -0.20
CA ALA A 206 8.35 4.87 0.67
C ALA A 206 9.31 3.72 0.97
N LYS A 207 10.49 4.04 1.51
CA LYS A 207 11.51 3.07 1.96
C LYS A 207 11.97 3.40 3.37
N GLY A 208 12.46 2.38 4.10
CA GLY A 208 13.03 2.57 5.44
C GLY A 208 12.01 3.06 6.45
N ARG A 209 10.74 2.64 6.34
CA ARG A 209 9.70 3.01 7.30
C ARG A 209 9.83 2.20 8.57
N ASP A 210 9.96 2.93 9.66
CA ASP A 210 9.78 2.43 11.02
C ASP A 210 8.38 2.88 11.47
N ILE A 211 7.50 1.92 11.76
CA ILE A 211 6.10 2.17 12.13
C ILE A 211 5.77 1.64 13.52
N ASN A 212 6.79 1.16 14.24
CA ASN A 212 6.73 0.66 15.61
C ASN A 212 5.66 -0.46 15.84
N ILE A 213 5.40 -1.27 14.85
CA ILE A 213 4.46 -2.40 14.97
C ILE A 213 5.12 -3.54 15.75
N LEU A 214 6.35 -3.90 15.40
CA LEU A 214 7.10 -4.97 16.07
C LEU A 214 7.55 -4.55 17.46
N ALA A 215 7.92 -3.28 17.64
CA ALA A 215 8.35 -2.73 18.92
C ALA A 215 7.25 -2.78 20.01
N ASN A 216 5.98 -2.73 19.62
CA ASN A 216 4.84 -2.82 20.53
C ASN A 216 4.36 -4.26 20.79
N GLY A 217 4.98 -5.25 20.18
CA GLY A 217 4.68 -6.67 20.40
C GLY A 217 5.22 -7.20 21.74
N PRO A 218 4.82 -8.42 22.14
CA PRO A 218 5.25 -9.02 23.41
C PRO A 218 6.77 -9.16 23.58
N ASN A 219 7.52 -9.21 22.46
CA ASN A 219 8.98 -9.36 22.40
C ASN A 219 9.70 -8.10 21.87
N GLY A 220 9.03 -6.95 21.83
CA GLY A 220 9.37 -5.78 21.03
C GLY A 220 10.58 -4.95 21.43
N PHE A 221 11.35 -5.32 22.45
CA PHE A 221 12.44 -4.49 22.96
C PHE A 221 13.66 -4.32 22.05
N ASN A 222 13.75 -5.06 20.92
CA ASN A 222 14.85 -4.97 19.95
C ASN A 222 14.38 -5.15 18.51
N ALA A 223 13.14 -4.79 18.20
CA ALA A 223 12.61 -4.91 16.85
C ALA A 223 13.36 -3.98 15.88
N VAL A 224 13.72 -4.51 14.73
CA VAL A 224 14.33 -3.75 13.64
C VAL A 224 13.32 -3.60 12.52
N GLU A 225 12.86 -2.39 12.30
CA GLU A 225 11.91 -2.08 11.26
C GLU A 225 12.57 -1.25 10.15
N SER A 226 12.50 -1.73 8.92
CA SER A 226 12.95 -1.01 7.72
C SER A 226 12.08 -1.41 6.54
N PHE A 227 10.79 -1.10 6.62
CA PHE A 227 9.81 -1.56 5.66
C PHE A 227 9.84 -0.76 4.36
N ILE A 228 9.56 -1.46 3.25
CA ILE A 228 9.16 -0.85 1.98
C ILE A 228 7.65 -0.69 2.04
N GLN A 229 7.19 0.56 1.90
CA GLN A 229 5.77 0.86 1.82
C GLN A 229 5.31 0.81 0.37
N THR A 230 4.17 0.17 0.12
CA THR A 230 3.51 0.13 -1.20
C THR A 230 2.01 0.43 -1.06
N ASP A 231 1.38 0.84 -2.13
CA ASP A 231 -0.08 0.94 -2.27
C ASP A 231 -0.68 -0.28 -3.01
N ALA A 232 0.16 -1.27 -3.38
CA ALA A 232 -0.36 -2.59 -3.77
C ALA A 232 -1.18 -3.18 -2.61
N ALA A 233 -2.40 -3.65 -2.89
CA ALA A 233 -3.25 -4.20 -1.85
C ALA A 233 -2.64 -5.45 -1.22
N VAL A 234 -2.49 -5.47 0.11
CA VAL A 234 -2.04 -6.62 0.91
C VAL A 234 -3.20 -7.03 1.80
N ASN A 235 -3.64 -8.29 1.70
CA ASN A 235 -4.75 -8.86 2.48
C ASN A 235 -4.21 -9.88 3.49
#